data_b1d6a20050ca48621dd3dde38aeb1c63
#
_entry.id   b1d6a20050ca48621dd3dde38aeb1c63
#
_cell.length_a   1.000
_cell.length_b   1.000
_cell.length_c   1.000
_cell.angle_alpha   90.00
_cell.angle_beta   90.00
_cell.angle_gamma   90.00
#
_symmetry.space_group_name_H-M   'P 1'
#
loop_
_entity.id
_entity.type
_entity.pdbx_description
1 polymer ?
#
loop_
_entity_poly.entity_id
_entity_poly.type
_entity_poly.pdbx_seq_one_letter_code
_entity_poly.pdbx_strand_id
1 'polypeptide(L)'
;KKNCFTLEELNGIVRSVMFPESVPANQRFNLTLEDYRFLRRYMSMMPAESVSPVYDSSEHWDTYVKFLLYGSENGTAKPGIRIFNKVGDAYGFLIDGAYIIEPETNVEFMLSAMIYCNSDGIFNDDHYDYDSVGLPFMKNLGQVILEYERTRVRKNKPDLSQFLFDYKD
;
A
#
# COMPACT_ATOMS: atom_id res chain seq x y z
N LYS A 1 24.25 13.11 -3.87
CA LYS A 1 22.82 13.41 -3.88
C LYS A 1 22.09 12.08 -3.80
N LYS A 2 21.24 11.86 -2.79
CA LYS A 2 20.42 10.63 -2.66
C LYS A 2 19.29 10.67 -3.69
N ASN A 3 18.79 9.50 -4.08
CA ASN A 3 17.59 9.42 -4.90
C ASN A 3 16.42 10.01 -4.13
N CYS A 4 15.63 10.82 -4.81
CA CYS A 4 14.50 11.52 -4.26
C CYS A 4 13.38 11.54 -5.32
N PHE A 5 12.15 11.33 -4.91
CA PHE A 5 10.97 11.45 -5.77
C PHE A 5 9.80 12.03 -4.98
N THR A 6 8.86 12.60 -5.70
CA THR A 6 7.66 13.24 -5.13
C THR A 6 6.59 12.22 -4.80
N LEU A 7 5.55 12.65 -4.07
CA LEU A 7 4.38 11.80 -3.81
C LEU A 7 3.63 11.44 -5.10
N GLU A 8 3.56 12.36 -6.06
CA GLU A 8 2.99 12.14 -7.39
C GLU A 8 3.76 11.06 -8.17
N GLU A 9 5.10 11.09 -8.08
CA GLU A 9 5.94 10.07 -8.73
C GLU A 9 5.75 8.70 -8.09
N LEU A 10 5.65 8.59 -6.75
CA LEU A 10 5.31 7.34 -6.09
C LEU A 10 3.95 6.81 -6.55
N ASN A 11 2.93 7.67 -6.56
CA ASN A 11 1.60 7.31 -7.05
C ASN A 11 1.66 6.84 -8.52
N GLY A 12 2.42 7.54 -9.35
CA GLY A 12 2.66 7.19 -10.76
C GLY A 12 3.35 5.83 -10.92
N ILE A 13 4.34 5.52 -10.08
CA ILE A 13 5.02 4.22 -10.06
C ILE A 13 4.04 3.10 -9.71
N VAL A 14 3.29 3.24 -8.61
CA VAL A 14 2.28 2.26 -8.21
C VAL A 14 1.23 2.10 -9.32
N ARG A 15 0.73 3.19 -9.89
CA ARG A 15 -0.22 3.17 -11.00
C ARG A 15 0.34 2.44 -12.22
N SER A 16 1.62 2.64 -12.57
CA SER A 16 2.26 1.95 -13.70
C SER A 16 2.36 0.45 -13.49
N VAL A 17 2.49 -0.01 -12.25
CA VAL A 17 2.48 -1.44 -11.92
C VAL A 17 1.06 -2.01 -11.93
N MET A 18 0.11 -1.28 -11.34
CA MET A 18 -1.27 -1.75 -11.23
C MET A 18 -2.03 -1.67 -12.56
N PHE A 19 -1.81 -0.60 -13.33
CA PHE A 19 -2.54 -0.27 -14.55
C PHE A 19 -1.59 0.20 -15.66
N PRO A 20 -0.71 -0.66 -16.21
CA PRO A 20 0.27 -0.25 -17.21
C PRO A 20 -0.36 0.39 -18.45
N GLU A 21 -1.59 -0.03 -18.82
CA GLU A 21 -2.29 0.55 -19.96
C GLU A 21 -2.83 1.98 -19.71
N SER A 22 -2.89 2.40 -18.44
CA SER A 22 -3.35 3.74 -18.05
C SER A 22 -2.28 4.82 -18.16
N VAL A 23 -1.03 4.44 -18.44
CA VAL A 23 0.11 5.36 -18.59
C VAL A 23 0.65 5.32 -20.02
N PRO A 24 1.25 6.43 -20.52
CA PRO A 24 1.87 6.47 -21.82
C PRO A 24 2.94 5.38 -22.00
N ALA A 25 3.06 4.83 -23.21
CA ALA A 25 3.97 3.70 -23.48
C ALA A 25 5.43 3.98 -23.08
N ASN A 26 5.89 5.21 -23.21
CA ASN A 26 7.24 5.63 -22.82
C ASN A 26 7.44 5.80 -21.29
N GLN A 27 6.37 5.67 -20.51
CA GLN A 27 6.37 5.69 -19.03
C GLN A 27 6.10 4.31 -18.43
N ARG A 28 5.86 3.29 -19.25
CA ARG A 28 5.64 1.92 -18.79
C ARG A 28 6.97 1.27 -18.46
N PHE A 29 6.96 0.44 -17.46
CA PHE A 29 8.07 -0.46 -17.21
C PHE A 29 8.15 -1.51 -18.32
N ASN A 30 9.38 -1.86 -18.74
CA ASN A 30 9.61 -2.94 -19.70
C ASN A 30 9.51 -4.30 -18.99
N LEU A 31 8.29 -4.69 -18.66
CA LEU A 31 7.94 -5.91 -17.92
C LEU A 31 6.99 -6.76 -18.75
N THR A 32 7.08 -8.08 -18.56
CA THR A 32 6.13 -9.05 -19.12
C THR A 32 4.84 -9.06 -18.28
N LEU A 33 3.79 -9.71 -18.79
CA LEU A 33 2.55 -9.91 -18.03
C LEU A 33 2.80 -10.71 -16.73
N GLU A 34 3.71 -11.68 -16.77
CA GLU A 34 4.09 -12.48 -15.60
C GLU A 34 4.82 -11.64 -14.55
N ASP A 35 5.69 -10.70 -14.98
CA ASP A 35 6.37 -9.79 -14.06
C ASP A 35 5.36 -8.86 -13.35
N TYR A 36 4.37 -8.32 -14.09
CA TYR A 36 3.30 -7.52 -13.48
C TYR A 36 2.48 -8.34 -12.50
N ARG A 37 2.14 -9.60 -12.84
CA ARG A 37 1.42 -10.51 -11.96
C ARG A 37 2.22 -10.80 -10.70
N PHE A 38 3.51 -11.08 -10.84
CA PHE A 38 4.45 -11.29 -9.74
C PHE A 38 4.47 -10.08 -8.79
N LEU A 39 4.70 -8.88 -9.31
CA LEU A 39 4.74 -7.65 -8.52
C LEU A 39 3.43 -7.44 -7.75
N ARG A 40 2.29 -7.52 -8.43
CA ARG A 40 0.97 -7.34 -7.81
C ARG A 40 0.72 -8.37 -6.70
N ARG A 41 1.07 -9.63 -6.93
CA ARG A 41 0.94 -10.69 -5.94
C ARG A 41 1.73 -10.34 -4.67
N TYR A 42 3.02 -10.02 -4.81
CA TYR A 42 3.88 -9.74 -3.65
C TYR A 42 3.59 -8.38 -2.99
N MET A 43 3.12 -7.39 -3.72
CA MET A 43 2.66 -6.13 -3.13
C MET A 43 1.42 -6.28 -2.25
N SER A 44 0.61 -7.31 -2.47
CA SER A 44 -0.65 -7.55 -1.74
C SER A 44 -0.60 -8.74 -0.78
N MET A 45 0.41 -9.61 -0.89
CA MET A 45 0.60 -10.76 -0.01
C MET A 45 0.75 -10.31 1.45
N MET A 46 0.12 -11.04 2.35
CA MET A 46 0.29 -10.87 3.80
C MET A 46 1.36 -11.83 4.32
N PRO A 47 2.05 -11.52 5.42
CA PRO A 47 3.08 -12.41 5.97
C PRO A 47 2.61 -13.84 6.21
N ALA A 48 1.40 -14.05 6.74
CA ALA A 48 0.84 -15.37 6.99
C ALA A 48 0.51 -16.18 5.70
N GLU A 49 0.47 -15.53 4.54
CA GLU A 49 0.25 -16.17 3.24
C GLU A 49 1.56 -16.62 2.57
N SER A 50 2.71 -16.18 3.10
CA SER A 50 4.02 -16.55 2.54
C SER A 50 4.42 -17.95 2.97
N VAL A 51 4.76 -18.82 1.99
CA VAL A 51 5.25 -20.16 2.23
C VAL A 51 6.78 -20.25 2.20
N SER A 52 7.43 -19.25 1.61
CA SER A 52 8.89 -19.13 1.56
C SER A 52 9.31 -17.68 1.33
N PRO A 53 9.95 -17.02 2.34
CA PRO A 53 10.17 -17.52 3.70
C PRO A 53 8.86 -17.63 4.50
N VAL A 54 8.84 -18.49 5.51
CA VAL A 54 7.79 -18.48 6.53
C VAL A 54 8.12 -17.39 7.54
N TYR A 55 7.19 -16.46 7.73
CA TYR A 55 7.37 -15.35 8.68
C TYR A 55 6.84 -15.72 10.07
N ASP A 56 7.55 -15.27 11.10
CA ASP A 56 7.07 -15.33 12.48
C ASP A 56 5.95 -14.28 12.67
N SER A 57 4.75 -14.75 13.00
CA SER A 57 3.58 -13.89 13.17
C SER A 57 3.66 -12.95 14.38
N SER A 58 4.58 -13.18 15.31
CA SER A 58 4.84 -12.28 16.44
C SER A 58 5.64 -11.04 16.03
N GLU A 59 6.42 -11.14 14.94
CA GLU A 59 7.21 -10.05 14.39
C GLU A 59 6.59 -9.47 13.12
N HIS A 60 5.88 -10.31 12.34
CA HIS A 60 5.30 -9.98 11.05
C HIS A 60 3.84 -10.42 10.99
N TRP A 61 2.95 -9.63 11.60
CA TRP A 61 1.50 -9.87 11.59
C TRP A 61 0.87 -9.49 10.23
N ASP A 62 -0.35 -9.91 9.96
CA ASP A 62 -1.00 -9.73 8.63
C ASP A 62 -1.06 -8.28 8.15
N THR A 63 -1.23 -7.33 9.08
CA THR A 63 -1.30 -5.89 8.76
C THR A 63 0.07 -5.22 8.72
N TYR A 64 1.16 -6.00 8.85
CA TYR A 64 2.53 -5.48 8.81
C TYR A 64 2.79 -4.69 7.52
N VAL A 65 3.35 -3.50 7.65
CA VAL A 65 3.62 -2.53 6.57
C VAL A 65 2.42 -2.19 5.66
N LYS A 66 1.19 -2.32 6.15
CA LYS A 66 -0.03 -1.85 5.50
C LYS A 66 -0.50 -0.55 6.19
N PHE A 67 0.33 0.51 6.10
CA PHE A 67 0.14 1.73 6.89
C PHE A 67 -1.20 2.41 6.63
N LEU A 68 -1.57 2.57 5.36
CA LEU A 68 -2.92 3.00 5.00
C LEU A 68 -3.90 1.87 5.37
N LEU A 69 -4.89 2.16 6.18
CA LEU A 69 -5.91 1.37 6.87
C LEU A 69 -5.51 0.82 8.24
N TYR A 70 -4.25 0.45 8.50
CA TYR A 70 -3.90 -0.29 9.73
C TYR A 70 -2.89 0.42 10.63
N GLY A 71 -2.05 1.32 10.07
CA GLY A 71 -0.99 1.97 10.86
C GLY A 71 -0.02 0.95 11.43
N SER A 72 0.13 0.93 12.75
CA SER A 72 0.93 -0.03 13.53
C SER A 72 0.08 -1.10 14.23
N GLU A 73 -1.21 -1.25 13.89
CA GLU A 73 -2.06 -2.24 14.57
C GLU A 73 -1.59 -3.66 14.27
N ASN A 74 -1.20 -4.35 15.34
CA ASN A 74 -0.88 -5.77 15.27
C ASN A 74 -2.18 -6.56 15.16
N GLY A 75 -2.37 -7.33 14.10
CA GLY A 75 -3.57 -8.12 13.99
C GLY A 75 -3.78 -8.75 12.63
N THR A 76 -4.96 -9.32 12.51
CA THR A 76 -5.46 -9.90 11.29
C THR A 76 -6.04 -8.80 10.40
N ALA A 77 -5.68 -8.80 9.13
CA ALA A 77 -6.28 -7.90 8.16
C ALA A 77 -7.79 -8.12 8.05
N LYS A 78 -8.53 -7.05 7.80
CA LYS A 78 -9.99 -7.14 7.59
C LYS A 78 -10.27 -8.07 6.40
N PRO A 79 -11.13 -9.10 6.58
CA PRO A 79 -11.50 -9.99 5.48
C PRO A 79 -12.01 -9.21 4.26
N GLY A 80 -11.67 -9.68 3.07
CA GLY A 80 -12.17 -9.09 1.82
C GLY A 80 -11.46 -7.83 1.35
N ILE A 81 -10.54 -7.24 2.12
CA ILE A 81 -9.76 -6.08 1.68
C ILE A 81 -8.37 -6.52 1.27
N ARG A 82 -7.89 -6.01 0.12
CA ARG A 82 -6.50 -6.16 -0.34
C ARG A 82 -5.85 -4.82 -0.58
N ILE A 83 -4.59 -4.72 -0.15
CA ILE A 83 -3.78 -3.52 -0.28
C ILE A 83 -2.51 -3.88 -1.04
N PHE A 84 -2.38 -3.31 -2.22
CA PHE A 84 -1.20 -3.39 -3.07
C PHE A 84 -0.38 -2.13 -2.84
N ASN A 85 0.65 -2.20 -2.02
CA ASN A 85 1.34 -0.99 -1.61
C ASN A 85 2.86 -1.07 -1.63
N LYS A 86 3.47 0.11 -1.59
CA LYS A 86 4.88 0.32 -1.32
C LYS A 86 5.03 1.39 -0.28
N VAL A 87 5.57 1.01 0.85
CA VAL A 87 5.83 1.91 1.98
C VAL A 87 7.29 2.35 2.03
N GLY A 88 7.54 3.35 2.83
CA GLY A 88 8.88 3.78 3.23
C GLY A 88 8.81 4.62 4.50
N ASP A 89 9.85 4.49 5.29
CA ASP A 89 10.12 5.33 6.45
C ASP A 89 11.61 5.64 6.52
N ALA A 90 11.94 6.89 6.65
CA ALA A 90 13.32 7.33 6.82
C ALA A 90 13.37 8.77 7.31
N TYR A 91 14.22 9.04 8.29
CA TYR A 91 14.52 10.39 8.75
C TYR A 91 13.30 11.22 9.16
N GLY A 92 12.27 10.57 9.71
CA GLY A 92 11.01 11.20 10.08
C GLY A 92 9.97 11.25 8.97
N PHE A 93 10.31 10.92 7.73
CA PHE A 93 9.32 10.76 6.65
C PHE A 93 8.68 9.38 6.71
N LEU A 94 7.35 9.34 6.72
CA LEU A 94 6.55 8.13 6.59
C LEU A 94 5.71 8.26 5.33
N ILE A 95 5.78 7.27 4.44
CA ILE A 95 5.10 7.31 3.14
C ILE A 95 4.45 5.96 2.85
N ASP A 96 3.27 5.98 2.24
CA ASP A 96 2.62 4.82 1.66
C ASP A 96 1.93 5.22 0.35
N GLY A 97 2.15 4.43 -0.68
CA GLY A 97 1.45 4.51 -1.94
C GLY A 97 0.75 3.18 -2.21
N ALA A 98 -0.58 3.21 -2.28
CA ALA A 98 -1.41 2.02 -2.31
C ALA A 98 -2.49 2.05 -3.39
N TYR A 99 -2.79 0.87 -3.94
CA TYR A 99 -4.05 0.54 -4.57
C TYR A 99 -4.80 -0.40 -3.65
N ILE A 100 -6.02 -0.05 -3.29
CA ILE A 100 -6.84 -0.75 -2.31
C ILE A 100 -8.11 -1.23 -2.98
N ILE A 101 -8.47 -2.49 -2.76
CA ILE A 101 -9.69 -3.11 -3.28
C ILE A 101 -10.49 -3.78 -2.18
N GLU A 102 -11.80 -3.74 -2.33
CA GLU A 102 -12.78 -4.53 -1.58
C GLU A 102 -13.75 -5.18 -2.60
N PRO A 103 -13.43 -6.40 -3.09
CA PRO A 103 -14.17 -7.04 -4.18
C PRO A 103 -15.66 -7.26 -3.90
N GLU A 104 -16.03 -7.61 -2.67
CA GLU A 104 -17.43 -7.87 -2.29
C GLU A 104 -18.34 -6.65 -2.50
N THR A 105 -17.80 -5.45 -2.29
CA THR A 105 -18.53 -4.19 -2.45
C THR A 105 -18.21 -3.47 -3.77
N ASN A 106 -17.34 -4.04 -4.60
CA ASN A 106 -16.80 -3.45 -5.83
C ASN A 106 -16.13 -2.08 -5.59
N VAL A 107 -15.45 -1.93 -4.47
CA VAL A 107 -14.67 -0.74 -4.15
C VAL A 107 -13.25 -0.92 -4.64
N GLU A 108 -12.74 0.11 -5.31
CA GLU A 108 -11.33 0.27 -5.63
C GLU A 108 -10.95 1.75 -5.56
N PHE A 109 -9.74 2.03 -5.13
CA PHE A 109 -9.15 3.36 -5.19
C PHE A 109 -7.63 3.33 -5.03
N MET A 110 -6.97 4.36 -5.55
CA MET A 110 -5.57 4.63 -5.26
C MET A 110 -5.48 5.72 -4.21
N LEU A 111 -4.58 5.53 -3.26
CA LEU A 111 -4.27 6.51 -2.22
C LEU A 111 -2.77 6.54 -1.99
N SER A 112 -2.20 7.73 -1.98
CA SER A 112 -0.81 7.94 -1.58
C SER A 112 -0.74 9.05 -0.56
N ALA A 113 0.00 8.83 0.51
CA ALA A 113 0.17 9.81 1.57
C ALA A 113 1.61 9.83 2.06
N MET A 114 2.04 11.01 2.50
CA MET A 114 3.32 11.22 3.18
C MET A 114 3.11 12.16 4.35
N ILE A 115 3.73 11.86 5.47
CA ILE A 115 3.78 12.74 6.63
C ILE A 115 5.20 12.84 7.16
N TYR A 116 5.57 14.00 7.66
CA TYR A 116 6.85 14.23 8.33
C TYR A 116 6.67 14.19 9.84
N CYS A 117 7.34 13.27 10.51
CA CYS A 117 7.21 12.92 11.92
C CYS A 117 8.56 13.02 12.61
N ASN A 118 9.13 14.20 12.67
CA ASN A 118 10.43 14.47 13.31
C ASN A 118 10.33 15.83 14.04
N SER A 119 9.79 15.79 15.26
CA SER A 119 9.49 16.99 16.04
C SER A 119 10.71 17.72 16.56
N ASP A 120 11.81 17.04 16.81
CA ASP A 120 13.08 17.62 17.29
C ASP A 120 13.97 18.16 16.15
N GLY A 121 13.67 17.74 14.88
CA GLY A 121 14.41 18.18 13.70
C GLY A 121 15.79 17.55 13.54
N ILE A 122 16.15 16.55 14.37
CA ILE A 122 17.43 15.84 14.28
C ILE A 122 17.28 14.66 13.33
N PHE A 123 18.22 14.53 12.38
CA PHE A 123 18.21 13.43 11.44
C PHE A 123 19.13 12.31 11.87
N ASN A 124 18.70 11.06 11.68
CA ASN A 124 19.49 9.85 11.89
C ASN A 124 19.87 9.62 13.37
N ASP A 125 18.95 9.96 14.26
CA ASP A 125 19.06 9.71 15.71
C ASP A 125 18.10 8.62 16.21
N ASP A 126 17.31 8.06 15.29
CA ASP A 126 16.28 7.04 15.51
C ASP A 126 15.13 7.49 16.44
N HIS A 127 14.98 8.79 16.66
CA HIS A 127 13.88 9.38 17.44
C HIS A 127 12.88 10.07 16.51
N TYR A 128 11.86 9.34 16.11
CA TYR A 128 10.80 9.83 15.20
C TYR A 128 9.41 9.58 15.76
N ASP A 129 8.47 10.48 15.48
CA ASP A 129 7.09 10.41 15.95
C ASP A 129 6.23 9.45 15.10
N TYR A 130 6.81 8.36 14.58
CA TYR A 130 6.07 7.43 13.71
C TYR A 130 4.88 6.79 14.43
N ASP A 131 5.09 6.24 15.64
CA ASP A 131 4.05 5.53 16.38
C ASP A 131 3.00 6.47 16.98
N SER A 132 3.41 7.67 17.42
CA SER A 132 2.52 8.62 18.08
C SER A 132 1.71 9.49 17.11
N VAL A 133 2.25 9.76 15.90
CA VAL A 133 1.65 10.69 14.95
C VAL A 133 1.47 10.05 13.56
N GLY A 134 2.54 9.52 12.97
CA GLY A 134 2.56 9.10 11.59
C GLY A 134 1.64 7.93 11.27
N LEU A 135 1.80 6.81 11.98
CA LEU A 135 1.03 5.60 11.76
C LEU A 135 -0.47 5.78 12.10
N PRO A 136 -0.84 6.47 13.22
CA PRO A 136 -2.23 6.84 13.46
C PRO A 136 -2.84 7.72 12.35
N PHE A 137 -2.07 8.68 11.81
CA PHE A 137 -2.51 9.49 10.68
C PHE A 137 -2.79 8.63 9.44
N MET A 138 -1.86 7.77 9.04
CA MET A 138 -2.00 6.88 7.88
C MET A 138 -3.23 5.98 8.01
N LYS A 139 -3.41 5.36 9.17
CA LYS A 139 -4.57 4.53 9.46
C LYS A 139 -5.88 5.29 9.29
N ASN A 140 -6.00 6.43 9.99
CA ASN A 140 -7.23 7.22 10.00
C ASN A 140 -7.57 7.74 8.60
N LEU A 141 -6.56 8.23 7.85
CA LEU A 141 -6.73 8.69 6.48
C LEU A 141 -7.27 7.57 5.59
N GLY A 142 -6.64 6.40 5.63
CA GLY A 142 -7.07 5.25 4.82
C GLY A 142 -8.50 4.81 5.16
N GLN A 143 -8.85 4.76 6.44
CA GLN A 143 -10.20 4.38 6.88
C GLN A 143 -11.26 5.39 6.44
N VAL A 144 -11.00 6.68 6.58
CA VAL A 144 -11.95 7.72 6.13
C VAL A 144 -12.18 7.66 4.62
N ILE A 145 -11.11 7.47 3.84
CA ILE A 145 -11.23 7.36 2.38
C ILE A 145 -11.97 6.07 1.99
N LEU A 146 -11.69 4.94 2.64
CA LEU A 146 -12.40 3.69 2.39
C LEU A 146 -13.91 3.84 2.64
N GLU A 147 -14.32 4.43 3.75
CA GLU A 147 -15.74 4.66 4.06
C GLU A 147 -16.39 5.60 3.04
N TYR A 148 -15.69 6.66 2.61
CA TYR A 148 -16.17 7.52 1.54
C TYR A 148 -16.36 6.74 0.23
N GLU A 149 -15.37 5.92 -0.17
CA GLU A 149 -15.42 5.13 -1.40
C GLU A 149 -16.53 4.06 -1.40
N ARG A 150 -16.87 3.52 -0.24
CA ARG A 150 -18.03 2.60 -0.08
C ARG A 150 -19.36 3.28 -0.34
N THR A 151 -19.47 4.56 -0.03
CA THR A 151 -20.71 5.34 -0.23
C THR A 151 -20.79 6.05 -1.58
N ARG A 152 -19.63 6.19 -2.26
CA ARG A 152 -19.54 6.91 -3.53
C ARG A 152 -20.28 6.16 -4.65
N VAL A 153 -21.21 6.87 -5.31
CA VAL A 153 -21.92 6.31 -6.48
C VAL A 153 -20.96 6.18 -7.66
N ARG A 154 -20.81 4.95 -8.15
CA ARG A 154 -19.97 4.63 -9.31
C ARG A 154 -20.82 4.42 -10.55
N LYS A 155 -20.43 5.04 -11.67
CA LYS A 155 -21.07 4.80 -12.98
C LYS A 155 -20.75 3.41 -13.52
N ASN A 156 -19.53 2.95 -13.32
CA ASN A 156 -19.04 1.65 -13.77
C ASN A 156 -18.51 0.86 -12.57
N LYS A 157 -18.74 -0.44 -12.59
CA LYS A 157 -18.10 -1.35 -11.63
C LYS A 157 -16.71 -1.70 -12.12
N PRO A 158 -15.70 -1.77 -11.25
CA PRO A 158 -14.37 -2.20 -11.64
C PRO A 158 -14.35 -3.70 -11.97
N ASP A 159 -13.51 -4.09 -12.92
CA ASP A 159 -13.10 -5.49 -13.08
C ASP A 159 -11.87 -5.76 -12.21
N LEU A 160 -12.10 -6.42 -11.09
CA LEU A 160 -11.06 -6.72 -10.11
C LEU A 160 -10.43 -8.11 -10.31
N SER A 161 -10.83 -8.86 -11.34
CA SER A 161 -10.41 -10.26 -11.55
C SER A 161 -8.89 -10.45 -11.61
N GLN A 162 -8.16 -9.50 -12.21
CA GLN A 162 -6.71 -9.53 -12.33
C GLN A 162 -5.95 -9.27 -11.00
N PHE A 163 -6.66 -8.87 -9.95
CA PHE A 163 -6.11 -8.57 -8.63
C PHE A 163 -6.47 -9.62 -7.57
N LEU A 164 -7.15 -10.67 -7.96
CA LEU A 164 -7.49 -11.80 -7.11
C LEU A 164 -6.43 -12.90 -7.30
N PHE A 165 -5.66 -13.17 -6.25
CA PHE A 165 -4.58 -14.15 -6.27
C PHE A 165 -4.89 -15.31 -5.33
N ASP A 166 -4.48 -16.54 -5.72
CA ASP A 166 -4.21 -17.59 -4.75
C ASP A 166 -2.79 -17.38 -4.20
N TYR A 167 -2.68 -17.22 -2.90
CA TYR A 167 -1.40 -16.97 -2.23
C TYR A 167 -0.74 -18.23 -1.69
N LYS A 168 -1.43 -19.36 -1.77
CA LYS A 168 -0.94 -20.66 -1.22
C LYS A 168 -0.14 -21.48 -2.22
N ASP A 169 -0.05 -21.02 -3.46
CA ASP A 169 0.70 -21.69 -4.55
C ASP A 169 2.15 -21.22 -4.64
#